data_dcb4363b69c298815254f1d4859dba1f
#
_entry.id   dcb4363b69c298815254f1d4859dba1f
#
_cell.length_a   1.000
_cell.length_b   1.000
_cell.length_c   1.000
_cell.angle_alpha   90.00
_cell.angle_beta   90.00
_cell.angle_gamma   90.00
#
_symmetry.space_group_name_H-M   'P 1'
#
loop_
_entity.id
_entity.type
_entity.pdbx_description
1 polymer ?
#
loop_
_entity_poly.entity_id
_entity_poly.type
_entity_poly.pdbx_seq_one_letter_code
_entity_poly.pdbx_strand_id
1 'polypeptide(L)'
;IGFLESYLHGGITTSISASEVHVPGRPSDPDGVVALAVAAKKSFDNYSPGGMHVHAGAIILEPGLTQKHFNEAARQGVWLAKAGFGKFKSPYDYKPYVKMAQKAGMIVNVHTGGASIPDSSPITGDHLLHMQPDVSFHINGGPVAMPDADFPRIINESKIALQICQAGNIRTALMCLDMAIEADEFDRLIFATDTPTGTGVMPLGMIKTVVEMACLSKHSPEMMIAAATGNNANVYKLNTGFLKRGRAADVILADAPLGSSATTALDAIKHGDYPAIAAAFTDGVPRYVGRSRNT
;
A
#
# COMPACT_ATOMS: atom_id res chain seq x y z
N ILE A 1 -4.98 15.72 -7.12
CA ILE A 1 -3.55 16.07 -7.08
C ILE A 1 -3.24 16.80 -5.75
N GLY A 2 -3.99 17.85 -5.38
CA GLY A 2 -3.68 18.65 -4.17
C GLY A 2 -3.62 17.87 -2.86
N PHE A 3 -4.35 16.76 -2.70
CA PHE A 3 -4.25 15.94 -1.51
C PHE A 3 -2.90 15.19 -1.40
N LEU A 4 -2.26 14.87 -2.52
CA LEU A 4 -0.95 14.19 -2.51
C LEU A 4 0.14 15.07 -1.91
N GLU A 5 0.13 16.37 -2.19
CA GLU A 5 1.10 17.31 -1.59
C GLU A 5 0.98 17.37 -0.07
N SER A 6 -0.24 17.25 0.46
CA SER A 6 -0.46 17.25 1.92
C SER A 6 0.16 16.04 2.62
N TYR A 7 0.40 14.94 1.91
CA TYR A 7 1.00 13.72 2.48
C TYR A 7 2.48 13.91 2.84
N LEU A 8 3.21 14.81 2.18
CA LEU A 8 4.58 15.15 2.58
C LEU A 8 4.62 15.72 4.01
N HIS A 9 3.62 16.51 4.42
CA HIS A 9 3.50 17.01 5.78
C HIS A 9 3.21 15.90 6.80
N GLY A 10 2.67 14.77 6.34
CA GLY A 10 2.51 13.55 7.11
C GLY A 10 3.69 12.60 7.03
N GLY A 11 4.81 13.00 6.40
CA GLY A 11 6.02 12.21 6.30
C GLY A 11 6.02 11.15 5.17
N ILE A 12 5.05 11.21 4.24
CA ILE A 12 5.01 10.29 3.10
C ILE A 12 5.80 10.87 1.95
N THR A 13 6.90 10.22 1.56
CA THR A 13 7.79 10.62 0.46
C THR A 13 7.48 9.89 -0.85
N THR A 14 6.91 8.68 -0.74
CA THR A 14 6.59 7.82 -1.88
C THR A 14 5.21 7.23 -1.73
N SER A 15 4.40 7.26 -2.79
CA SER A 15 3.07 6.68 -2.84
C SER A 15 2.95 5.70 -4.00
N ILE A 16 2.27 4.58 -3.77
CA ILE A 16 1.92 3.59 -4.78
C ILE A 16 0.41 3.60 -4.94
N SER A 17 -0.07 3.95 -6.13
CA SER A 17 -1.49 3.95 -6.42
C SER A 17 -2.03 2.53 -6.50
N ALA A 18 -3.14 2.28 -5.84
CA ALA A 18 -3.83 0.98 -5.90
C ALA A 18 -4.42 0.72 -7.30
N SER A 19 -4.98 1.76 -7.90
CA SER A 19 -5.50 1.86 -9.26
C SER A 19 -6.07 3.26 -9.46
N GLU A 20 -6.16 3.70 -10.70
CA GLU A 20 -6.49 5.10 -11.00
C GLU A 20 -7.99 5.40 -10.89
N VAL A 21 -8.82 4.44 -11.26
CA VAL A 21 -10.27 4.68 -11.32
C VAL A 21 -11.06 3.44 -10.86
N HIS A 22 -11.79 3.57 -9.77
CA HIS A 22 -12.76 2.58 -9.27
C HIS A 22 -14.22 3.01 -9.51
N VAL A 23 -14.42 4.17 -10.14
CA VAL A 23 -15.74 4.78 -10.26
C VAL A 23 -16.52 4.27 -11.47
N PRO A 24 -17.85 4.43 -11.50
CA PRO A 24 -18.67 4.19 -12.67
C PRO A 24 -18.14 4.99 -13.88
N GLY A 25 -18.16 4.36 -15.06
CA GLY A 25 -17.68 4.98 -16.28
C GLY A 25 -16.19 4.75 -16.60
N ARG A 26 -15.42 4.07 -15.73
CA ARG A 26 -14.08 3.63 -16.11
C ARG A 26 -14.14 2.65 -17.30
N PRO A 27 -13.11 2.62 -18.16
CA PRO A 27 -13.00 1.58 -19.18
C PRO A 27 -13.01 0.17 -18.55
N SER A 28 -13.67 -0.76 -19.21
CA SER A 28 -13.64 -2.19 -18.84
C SER A 28 -13.26 -3.09 -20.02
N ASP A 29 -13.09 -2.50 -21.22
CA ASP A 29 -12.52 -3.19 -22.34
C ASP A 29 -10.98 -3.23 -22.22
N PRO A 30 -10.31 -4.24 -22.79
CA PRO A 30 -8.87 -4.43 -22.65
C PRO A 30 -8.02 -3.23 -23.08
N ASP A 31 -8.35 -2.61 -24.21
CA ASP A 31 -7.58 -1.47 -24.73
C ASP A 31 -7.76 -0.23 -23.86
N GLY A 32 -8.99 0.02 -23.40
CA GLY A 32 -9.32 1.14 -22.53
C GLY A 32 -8.63 1.06 -21.16
N VAL A 33 -8.58 -0.12 -20.52
CA VAL A 33 -7.88 -0.26 -19.22
C VAL A 33 -6.36 -0.11 -19.37
N VAL A 34 -5.79 -0.58 -20.48
CA VAL A 34 -4.36 -0.37 -20.80
C VAL A 34 -4.07 1.10 -21.04
N ALA A 35 -4.89 1.77 -21.87
CA ALA A 35 -4.71 3.19 -22.17
C ALA A 35 -4.76 4.06 -20.90
N LEU A 36 -5.71 3.78 -19.99
CA LEU A 36 -5.83 4.50 -18.73
C LEU A 36 -4.59 4.29 -17.84
N ALA A 37 -4.12 3.05 -17.69
CA ALA A 37 -2.94 2.74 -16.90
C ALA A 37 -1.68 3.40 -17.45
N VAL A 38 -1.50 3.39 -18.78
CA VAL A 38 -0.37 4.06 -19.46
C VAL A 38 -0.45 5.57 -19.29
N ALA A 39 -1.63 6.18 -19.46
CA ALA A 39 -1.81 7.62 -19.28
C ALA A 39 -1.46 8.05 -17.85
N ALA A 40 -1.94 7.33 -16.84
CA ALA A 40 -1.62 7.62 -15.44
C ALA A 40 -0.11 7.45 -15.15
N LYS A 41 0.51 6.37 -15.61
CA LYS A 41 1.95 6.15 -15.47
C LYS A 41 2.76 7.30 -16.07
N LYS A 42 2.49 7.67 -17.32
CA LYS A 42 3.19 8.76 -18.00
C LYS A 42 2.97 10.12 -17.33
N SER A 43 1.77 10.38 -16.81
CA SER A 43 1.48 11.61 -16.10
C SER A 43 2.35 11.75 -14.84
N PHE A 44 2.47 10.72 -14.03
CA PHE A 44 3.27 10.75 -12.80
C PHE A 44 4.76 10.50 -13.01
N ASP A 45 5.19 10.00 -14.16
CA ASP A 45 6.61 10.04 -14.55
C ASP A 45 7.11 11.47 -14.81
N ASN A 46 6.20 12.37 -15.19
CA ASN A 46 6.50 13.76 -15.52
C ASN A 46 6.10 14.75 -14.41
N TYR A 47 5.42 14.30 -13.36
CA TYR A 47 4.91 15.16 -12.31
C TYR A 47 5.03 14.53 -10.93
N SER A 48 5.76 15.21 -10.06
CA SER A 48 5.94 14.84 -8.65
C SER A 48 5.28 15.89 -7.76
N PRO A 49 4.05 15.64 -7.25
CA PRO A 49 3.32 16.61 -6.44
C PRO A 49 4.09 16.97 -5.17
N GLY A 50 4.42 18.25 -4.99
CA GLY A 50 5.26 18.72 -3.90
C GLY A 50 6.67 18.13 -3.87
N GLY A 51 7.06 17.34 -4.87
CA GLY A 51 8.29 16.57 -4.94
C GLY A 51 8.15 15.12 -4.43
N MET A 52 6.95 14.66 -4.09
CA MET A 52 6.67 13.28 -3.71
C MET A 52 6.74 12.35 -4.91
N HIS A 53 7.31 11.16 -4.77
CA HIS A 53 7.28 10.13 -5.80
C HIS A 53 5.92 9.43 -5.82
N VAL A 54 5.29 9.33 -6.99
CA VAL A 54 4.01 8.63 -7.16
C VAL A 54 4.15 7.56 -8.24
N HIS A 55 3.96 6.32 -7.83
CA HIS A 55 3.90 5.18 -8.73
C HIS A 55 2.44 4.89 -9.09
N ALA A 56 2.00 5.42 -10.23
CA ALA A 56 0.66 5.25 -10.78
C ALA A 56 0.66 4.31 -12.00
N GLY A 57 -0.51 3.99 -12.51
CA GLY A 57 -0.69 3.18 -13.71
C GLY A 57 -0.84 1.68 -13.40
N ALA A 58 -1.77 1.30 -12.52
CA ALA A 58 -2.11 -0.10 -12.30
C ALA A 58 -3.19 -0.57 -13.30
N ILE A 59 -2.94 -1.69 -14.00
CA ILE A 59 -3.96 -2.33 -14.83
C ILE A 59 -5.00 -2.99 -13.94
N ILE A 60 -6.25 -2.55 -14.02
CA ILE A 60 -7.36 -3.30 -13.42
C ILE A 60 -7.61 -4.54 -14.26
N LEU A 61 -7.52 -5.72 -13.65
CA LEU A 61 -7.75 -6.98 -14.33
C LEU A 61 -9.20 -7.10 -14.74
N GLU A 62 -9.44 -7.20 -16.05
CA GLU A 62 -10.76 -7.35 -16.67
C GLU A 62 -10.78 -8.56 -17.61
N PRO A 63 -11.95 -9.21 -17.80
CA PRO A 63 -12.11 -10.23 -18.81
C PRO A 63 -11.70 -9.73 -20.21
N GLY A 64 -11.06 -10.60 -21.00
CA GLY A 64 -10.59 -10.26 -22.34
C GLY A 64 -9.17 -9.73 -22.43
N LEU A 65 -8.53 -9.33 -21.31
CA LEU A 65 -7.10 -9.04 -21.30
C LEU A 65 -6.30 -10.28 -21.72
N THR A 66 -5.26 -10.07 -22.51
CA THR A 66 -4.37 -11.12 -23.00
C THR A 66 -2.93 -10.79 -22.66
N GLN A 67 -2.02 -11.76 -22.81
CA GLN A 67 -0.59 -11.53 -22.59
C GLN A 67 -0.04 -10.37 -23.43
N LYS A 68 -0.60 -10.14 -24.63
CA LYS A 68 -0.22 -9.00 -25.49
C LYS A 68 -0.47 -7.66 -24.81
N HIS A 69 -1.63 -7.48 -24.18
CA HIS A 69 -2.01 -6.25 -23.47
C HIS A 69 -1.05 -5.96 -22.29
N PHE A 70 -0.74 -6.98 -21.48
CA PHE A 70 0.21 -6.84 -20.38
C PHE A 70 1.63 -6.51 -20.87
N ASN A 71 2.10 -7.18 -21.91
CA ASN A 71 3.42 -6.92 -22.50
C ASN A 71 3.50 -5.50 -23.10
N GLU A 72 2.43 -5.02 -23.75
CA GLU A 72 2.36 -3.66 -24.28
C GLU A 72 2.42 -2.63 -23.16
N ALA A 73 1.61 -2.78 -22.13
CA ALA A 73 1.62 -1.89 -20.96
C ALA A 73 2.98 -1.89 -20.25
N ALA A 74 3.62 -3.04 -20.09
CA ALA A 74 4.94 -3.17 -19.48
C ALA A 74 6.01 -2.42 -20.32
N ARG A 75 5.97 -2.49 -21.66
CA ARG A 75 6.85 -1.71 -22.54
C ARG A 75 6.65 -0.21 -22.39
N GLN A 76 5.45 0.23 -21.99
CA GLN A 76 5.14 1.64 -21.70
C GLN A 76 5.51 2.05 -20.25
N GLY A 77 6.10 1.12 -19.46
CA GLY A 77 6.55 1.35 -18.09
C GLY A 77 5.53 1.02 -17.00
N VAL A 78 4.37 0.49 -17.34
CA VAL A 78 3.39 0.01 -16.35
C VAL A 78 3.91 -1.27 -15.70
N TRP A 79 3.95 -1.28 -14.36
CA TRP A 79 4.51 -2.38 -13.59
C TRP A 79 3.60 -2.86 -12.44
N LEU A 80 2.38 -2.32 -12.37
CA LEU A 80 1.37 -2.66 -11.37
C LEU A 80 0.11 -3.22 -12.05
N ALA A 81 -0.54 -4.16 -11.38
CA ALA A 81 -1.86 -4.65 -11.74
C ALA A 81 -2.73 -4.79 -10.49
N LYS A 82 -4.06 -4.70 -10.65
CA LYS A 82 -5.03 -4.76 -9.55
C LYS A 82 -6.15 -5.74 -9.87
N ALA A 83 -6.36 -6.73 -9.01
CA ALA A 83 -7.51 -7.62 -9.01
C ALA A 83 -8.55 -7.22 -7.94
N GLY A 84 -9.79 -7.65 -8.14
CA GLY A 84 -10.90 -7.49 -7.20
C GLY A 84 -12.01 -6.54 -7.66
N PHE A 85 -11.82 -5.85 -8.79
CA PHE A 85 -12.80 -4.87 -9.33
C PHE A 85 -13.18 -5.12 -10.78
N GLY A 86 -12.68 -6.19 -11.40
CA GLY A 86 -13.04 -6.59 -12.74
C GLY A 86 -14.38 -7.32 -12.81
N LYS A 87 -15.00 -7.32 -13.98
CA LYS A 87 -16.33 -7.94 -14.23
C LYS A 87 -16.24 -9.46 -14.38
N PHE A 88 -15.57 -10.13 -13.43
CA PHE A 88 -15.51 -11.58 -13.37
C PHE A 88 -16.72 -12.17 -12.65
N LYS A 89 -17.14 -13.35 -13.08
CA LYS A 89 -18.26 -14.08 -12.43
C LYS A 89 -17.85 -14.65 -11.07
N SER A 90 -16.57 -14.99 -10.92
CA SER A 90 -16.01 -15.56 -9.68
C SER A 90 -14.61 -15.01 -9.44
N PRO A 91 -14.20 -14.78 -8.18
CA PRO A 91 -12.83 -14.45 -7.86
C PRO A 91 -11.79 -15.50 -8.32
N TYR A 92 -12.18 -16.75 -8.47
CA TYR A 92 -11.30 -17.80 -9.02
C TYR A 92 -10.87 -17.53 -10.47
N ASP A 93 -11.68 -16.80 -11.22
CA ASP A 93 -11.42 -16.49 -12.64
C ASP A 93 -10.25 -15.50 -12.82
N TYR A 94 -9.79 -14.83 -11.77
CA TYR A 94 -8.63 -13.93 -11.82
C TYR A 94 -7.30 -14.65 -12.06
N LYS A 95 -7.17 -15.93 -11.68
CA LYS A 95 -5.88 -16.65 -11.70
C LYS A 95 -5.11 -16.54 -13.02
N PRO A 96 -5.70 -16.80 -14.20
CA PRO A 96 -4.94 -16.70 -15.45
C PRO A 96 -4.45 -15.27 -15.73
N TYR A 97 -5.22 -14.25 -15.35
CA TYR A 97 -4.86 -12.84 -15.53
C TYR A 97 -3.74 -12.41 -14.58
N VAL A 98 -3.79 -12.86 -13.33
CA VAL A 98 -2.69 -12.69 -12.36
C VAL A 98 -1.39 -13.27 -12.94
N LYS A 99 -1.43 -14.50 -13.48
CA LYS A 99 -0.25 -15.15 -14.08
C LYS A 99 0.25 -14.41 -15.33
N MET A 100 -0.63 -13.89 -16.18
CA MET A 100 -0.25 -13.09 -17.35
C MET A 100 0.41 -11.76 -16.92
N ALA A 101 -0.11 -11.07 -15.93
CA ALA A 101 0.48 -9.85 -15.40
C ALA A 101 1.86 -10.10 -14.77
N GLN A 102 1.99 -11.13 -13.93
CA GLN A 102 3.26 -11.54 -13.33
C GLN A 102 4.29 -11.92 -14.41
N LYS A 103 3.89 -12.65 -15.47
CA LYS A 103 4.76 -12.98 -16.60
C LYS A 103 5.25 -11.76 -17.37
N ALA A 104 4.48 -10.68 -17.37
CA ALA A 104 4.90 -9.38 -17.93
C ALA A 104 5.80 -8.57 -16.97
N GLY A 105 6.14 -9.10 -15.78
CA GLY A 105 6.97 -8.44 -14.78
C GLY A 105 6.20 -7.50 -13.85
N MET A 106 4.87 -7.55 -13.85
CA MET A 106 4.04 -6.70 -13.00
C MET A 106 3.88 -7.29 -11.60
N ILE A 107 3.77 -6.42 -10.59
CA ILE A 107 3.34 -6.77 -9.24
C ILE A 107 1.82 -6.69 -9.20
N VAL A 108 1.19 -7.80 -8.82
CA VAL A 108 -0.27 -7.93 -8.77
C VAL A 108 -0.77 -7.74 -7.36
N ASN A 109 -1.54 -6.69 -7.15
CA ASN A 109 -2.22 -6.36 -5.91
C ASN A 109 -3.66 -6.85 -5.95
N VAL A 110 -4.16 -7.43 -4.87
CA VAL A 110 -5.53 -7.96 -4.81
C VAL A 110 -6.30 -7.36 -3.66
N HIS A 111 -7.49 -6.83 -3.95
CA HIS A 111 -8.47 -6.47 -2.92
C HIS A 111 -8.78 -7.69 -2.04
N THR A 112 -8.79 -7.53 -0.72
CA THR A 112 -9.03 -8.63 0.23
C THR A 112 -10.11 -8.26 1.24
N GLY A 113 -10.94 -9.23 1.60
CA GLY A 113 -12.04 -9.04 2.54
C GLY A 113 -13.39 -8.88 1.85
N GLY A 114 -14.30 -8.14 2.47
CA GLY A 114 -15.66 -7.94 1.97
C GLY A 114 -15.73 -7.18 0.65
N ALA A 115 -16.86 -7.26 -0.03
CA ALA A 115 -17.13 -6.45 -1.22
C ALA A 115 -17.15 -4.95 -0.83
N SER A 116 -16.47 -4.10 -1.61
CA SER A 116 -16.32 -2.66 -1.31
C SER A 116 -17.10 -1.75 -2.25
N ILE A 117 -17.47 -2.26 -3.42
CA ILE A 117 -18.33 -1.54 -4.38
C ILE A 117 -19.44 -2.46 -4.87
N PRO A 118 -20.59 -1.93 -5.37
CA PRO A 118 -21.60 -2.75 -6.01
C PRO A 118 -21.00 -3.66 -7.07
N ASP A 119 -21.51 -4.89 -7.16
CA ASP A 119 -21.08 -5.94 -8.10
C ASP A 119 -19.65 -6.50 -7.89
N SER A 120 -18.90 -6.06 -6.88
CA SER A 120 -17.66 -6.72 -6.48
C SER A 120 -17.94 -7.92 -5.58
N SER A 121 -17.06 -8.92 -5.62
CA SER A 121 -17.16 -10.13 -4.80
C SER A 121 -16.19 -10.06 -3.61
N PRO A 122 -16.57 -10.62 -2.44
CA PRO A 122 -15.62 -10.83 -1.34
C PRO A 122 -14.45 -11.72 -1.79
N ILE A 123 -13.24 -11.38 -1.35
CA ILE A 123 -12.04 -12.17 -1.62
C ILE A 123 -11.48 -12.67 -0.29
N THR A 124 -11.48 -13.99 -0.13
CA THR A 124 -11.07 -14.72 1.08
C THR A 124 -9.74 -15.41 0.90
N GLY A 125 -9.25 -16.09 1.93
CA GLY A 125 -8.02 -16.87 1.89
C GLY A 125 -7.98 -17.91 0.78
N ASP A 126 -9.07 -18.63 0.53
CA ASP A 126 -9.14 -19.61 -0.56
C ASP A 126 -8.88 -18.98 -1.93
N HIS A 127 -9.45 -17.79 -2.17
CA HIS A 127 -9.24 -17.06 -3.41
C HIS A 127 -7.78 -16.61 -3.55
N LEU A 128 -7.18 -16.06 -2.47
CA LEU A 128 -5.78 -15.64 -2.46
C LEU A 128 -4.83 -16.80 -2.71
N LEU A 129 -5.01 -17.92 -2.01
CA LEU A 129 -4.21 -19.14 -2.19
C LEU A 129 -4.37 -19.73 -3.60
N HIS A 130 -5.55 -19.60 -4.21
CA HIS A 130 -5.77 -20.02 -5.59
C HIS A 130 -5.08 -19.11 -6.61
N MET A 131 -5.24 -17.78 -6.46
CA MET A 131 -4.71 -16.78 -7.40
C MET A 131 -3.20 -16.62 -7.31
N GLN A 132 -2.62 -16.70 -6.09
CA GLN A 132 -1.21 -16.43 -5.79
C GLN A 132 -0.76 -15.06 -6.34
N PRO A 133 -1.39 -13.95 -5.89
CA PRO A 133 -0.93 -12.60 -6.23
C PRO A 133 0.37 -12.27 -5.48
N ASP A 134 0.95 -11.12 -5.78
CA ASP A 134 2.15 -10.65 -5.07
C ASP A 134 1.79 -9.99 -3.72
N VAL A 135 0.69 -9.25 -3.67
CA VAL A 135 0.27 -8.50 -2.48
C VAL A 135 -1.24 -8.67 -2.21
N SER A 136 -1.58 -9.03 -1.00
CA SER A 136 -2.94 -8.92 -0.46
C SER A 136 -3.13 -7.49 0.09
N PHE A 137 -3.84 -6.64 -0.63
CA PHE A 137 -4.18 -5.29 -0.19
C PHE A 137 -5.14 -5.34 0.99
N HIS A 138 -4.94 -4.42 1.94
CA HIS A 138 -5.73 -4.32 3.16
C HIS A 138 -6.16 -5.71 3.67
N ILE A 139 -5.19 -6.59 3.94
CA ILE A 139 -5.46 -7.95 4.42
C ILE A 139 -6.33 -7.96 5.69
N ASN A 140 -6.25 -6.89 6.47
CA ASN A 140 -7.15 -6.62 7.60
C ASN A 140 -8.55 -6.17 7.17
N GLY A 141 -8.88 -6.24 5.85
CA GLY A 141 -10.12 -5.79 5.25
C GLY A 141 -10.23 -4.27 5.17
N GLY A 142 -11.16 -3.78 4.36
CA GLY A 142 -11.70 -2.44 4.52
C GLY A 142 -12.65 -2.44 5.71
N PRO A 143 -13.95 -2.11 5.54
CA PRO A 143 -14.92 -2.23 6.63
C PRO A 143 -15.10 -3.67 7.12
N VAL A 144 -14.89 -4.67 6.26
CA VAL A 144 -15.09 -6.09 6.56
C VAL A 144 -13.85 -6.90 6.20
N ALA A 145 -13.21 -7.47 7.22
CA ALA A 145 -12.09 -8.38 7.06
C ALA A 145 -12.55 -9.76 6.53
N MET A 146 -11.62 -10.53 5.98
CA MET A 146 -11.85 -11.95 5.71
C MET A 146 -11.97 -12.74 7.02
N PRO A 147 -12.45 -14.01 6.98
CA PRO A 147 -12.52 -14.86 8.17
C PRO A 147 -11.18 -15.01 8.89
N ASP A 148 -11.19 -15.00 10.22
CA ASP A 148 -9.98 -15.11 11.05
C ASP A 148 -9.16 -16.37 10.74
N ALA A 149 -9.81 -17.48 10.42
CA ALA A 149 -9.17 -18.75 10.08
C ALA A 149 -8.33 -18.71 8.78
N ASP A 150 -8.53 -17.71 7.94
CA ASP A 150 -7.79 -17.56 6.67
C ASP A 150 -6.38 -16.98 6.88
N PHE A 151 -6.19 -16.16 7.92
CA PHE A 151 -4.91 -15.49 8.17
C PHE A 151 -3.75 -16.48 8.36
N PRO A 152 -3.80 -17.47 9.27
CA PRO A 152 -2.69 -18.42 9.42
C PRO A 152 -2.43 -19.23 8.15
N ARG A 153 -3.45 -19.53 7.35
CA ARG A 153 -3.28 -20.23 6.08
C ARG A 153 -2.49 -19.39 5.07
N ILE A 154 -2.87 -18.12 4.89
CA ILE A 154 -2.14 -17.23 3.97
C ILE A 154 -0.71 -17.01 4.45
N ILE A 155 -0.51 -16.84 5.76
CA ILE A 155 0.81 -16.64 6.36
C ILE A 155 1.70 -17.87 6.13
N ASN A 156 1.20 -19.08 6.36
CA ASN A 156 2.00 -20.29 6.33
C ASN A 156 2.07 -20.97 4.94
N GLU A 157 1.03 -20.82 4.11
CA GLU A 157 0.91 -21.57 2.85
C GLU A 157 1.24 -20.73 1.60
N SER A 158 1.61 -19.45 1.77
CA SER A 158 1.93 -18.57 0.64
C SER A 158 3.13 -17.67 0.91
N LYS A 159 3.57 -16.95 -0.14
CA LYS A 159 4.54 -15.86 -0.05
C LYS A 159 3.93 -14.51 -0.41
N ILE A 160 2.63 -14.40 -0.36
CA ILE A 160 1.87 -13.17 -0.62
C ILE A 160 2.24 -12.12 0.44
N ALA A 161 2.59 -10.91 0.02
CA ALA A 161 2.84 -9.83 0.96
C ALA A 161 1.54 -9.39 1.66
N LEU A 162 1.63 -9.13 2.95
CA LEU A 162 0.52 -8.90 3.86
C LEU A 162 0.39 -7.38 4.10
N GLN A 163 -0.47 -6.71 3.36
CA GLN A 163 -0.63 -5.27 3.52
C GLN A 163 -1.70 -4.95 4.57
N ILE A 164 -1.26 -4.48 5.73
CA ILE A 164 -2.15 -3.87 6.74
C ILE A 164 -2.43 -2.44 6.33
N CYS A 165 -3.70 -2.07 6.33
CA CYS A 165 -4.17 -0.78 5.88
C CYS A 165 -4.83 0.00 7.01
N GLN A 166 -4.58 1.31 7.05
CA GLN A 166 -5.17 2.22 8.04
C GLN A 166 -6.71 2.23 7.98
N ALA A 167 -7.27 2.12 6.76
CA ALA A 167 -8.72 2.05 6.54
C ALA A 167 -9.37 0.75 7.03
N GLY A 168 -8.57 -0.26 7.37
CA GLY A 168 -9.06 -1.60 7.68
C GLY A 168 -9.43 -1.80 9.15
N ASN A 169 -9.85 -3.02 9.45
CA ASN A 169 -10.24 -3.45 10.78
C ASN A 169 -9.02 -3.56 11.70
N ILE A 170 -8.99 -2.77 12.79
CA ILE A 170 -7.86 -2.70 13.73
C ILE A 170 -7.63 -4.02 14.47
N ARG A 171 -8.69 -4.77 14.82
CA ARG A 171 -8.56 -6.05 15.50
C ARG A 171 -7.80 -7.07 14.65
N THR A 172 -8.20 -7.20 13.39
CA THR A 172 -7.53 -8.13 12.47
C THR A 172 -6.18 -7.62 12.01
N ALA A 173 -5.93 -6.31 12.03
CA ALA A 173 -4.60 -5.75 11.82
C ALA A 173 -3.61 -6.21 12.89
N LEU A 174 -3.96 -6.07 14.17
CA LEU A 174 -3.13 -6.53 15.30
C LEU A 174 -2.96 -8.05 15.28
N MET A 175 -4.02 -8.79 14.98
CA MET A 175 -3.96 -10.25 14.86
C MET A 175 -3.00 -10.68 13.73
N CYS A 176 -3.08 -10.07 12.56
CA CYS A 176 -2.20 -10.35 11.43
C CYS A 176 -0.75 -9.99 11.74
N LEU A 177 -0.52 -8.86 12.41
CA LEU A 177 0.81 -8.43 12.85
C LEU A 177 1.46 -9.48 13.77
N ASP A 178 0.75 -9.88 14.82
CA ASP A 178 1.26 -10.89 15.79
C ASP A 178 1.56 -12.22 15.09
N MET A 179 0.61 -12.73 14.28
CA MET A 179 0.78 -13.98 13.55
C MET A 179 1.94 -13.96 12.57
N ALA A 180 2.14 -12.86 11.83
CA ALA A 180 3.23 -12.74 10.86
C ALA A 180 4.60 -12.71 11.56
N ILE A 181 4.71 -12.04 12.71
CA ILE A 181 5.95 -12.01 13.49
C ILE A 181 6.24 -13.37 14.13
N GLU A 182 5.23 -14.01 14.71
CA GLU A 182 5.37 -15.34 15.31
C GLU A 182 5.75 -16.44 14.29
N ALA A 183 5.36 -16.26 13.04
CA ALA A 183 5.73 -17.15 11.92
C ALA A 183 7.07 -16.80 11.25
N ASP A 184 7.83 -15.81 11.76
CA ASP A 184 9.06 -15.28 11.11
C ASP A 184 8.84 -14.77 9.68
N GLU A 185 7.67 -14.20 9.42
CA GLU A 185 7.25 -13.68 8.11
C GLU A 185 7.06 -12.15 8.09
N PHE A 186 7.72 -11.45 9.02
CA PHE A 186 7.62 -9.99 9.17
C PHE A 186 8.09 -9.24 7.93
N ASP A 187 9.09 -9.75 7.20
CA ASP A 187 9.67 -9.07 6.03
C ASP A 187 8.68 -8.82 4.89
N ARG A 188 7.59 -9.58 4.82
CA ARG A 188 6.52 -9.39 3.84
C ARG A 188 5.29 -8.69 4.39
N LEU A 189 5.32 -8.26 5.67
CA LEU A 189 4.28 -7.42 6.25
C LEU A 189 4.58 -5.96 5.93
N ILE A 190 3.62 -5.28 5.30
CA ILE A 190 3.75 -3.89 4.84
C ILE A 190 2.55 -3.06 5.29
N PHE A 191 2.76 -1.76 5.43
CA PHE A 191 1.70 -0.83 5.80
C PHE A 191 1.27 0.06 4.63
N ALA A 192 -0.02 0.41 4.61
CA ALA A 192 -0.64 1.32 3.66
C ALA A 192 -1.76 2.12 4.33
N THR A 193 -2.34 3.07 3.59
CA THR A 193 -3.40 3.92 4.13
C THR A 193 -4.77 3.70 3.49
N ASP A 194 -4.80 3.32 2.22
CA ASP A 194 -6.00 3.26 1.38
C ASP A 194 -6.74 4.61 1.29
N THR A 195 -5.99 5.70 1.39
CA THR A 195 -6.53 7.05 1.22
C THR A 195 -6.36 7.52 -0.22
N PRO A 196 -7.28 8.32 -0.75
CA PRO A 196 -8.49 8.85 -0.08
C PRO A 196 -9.69 7.91 -0.14
N THR A 197 -9.62 6.76 -0.83
CA THR A 197 -10.79 5.94 -1.17
C THR A 197 -11.39 5.27 0.07
N GLY A 198 -10.57 4.69 0.93
CA GLY A 198 -11.05 3.95 2.11
C GLY A 198 -11.52 4.83 3.27
N THR A 199 -10.86 5.95 3.52
CA THR A 199 -11.08 6.79 4.72
C THR A 199 -11.15 8.28 4.48
N GLY A 200 -11.16 8.73 3.21
CA GLY A 200 -10.99 10.14 2.86
C GLY A 200 -9.52 10.58 2.91
N VAL A 201 -9.29 11.88 2.75
CA VAL A 201 -7.94 12.45 2.75
C VAL A 201 -7.39 12.48 4.17
N MET A 202 -6.32 11.72 4.41
CA MET A 202 -5.69 11.59 5.73
C MET A 202 -4.16 11.73 5.60
N PRO A 203 -3.62 12.94 5.67
CA PRO A 203 -2.17 13.18 5.53
C PRO A 203 -1.32 12.38 6.52
N LEU A 204 -1.77 12.27 7.77
CA LEU A 204 -1.09 11.50 8.83
C LEU A 204 -1.47 10.01 8.85
N GLY A 205 -2.13 9.49 7.83
CA GLY A 205 -2.65 8.11 7.84
C GLY A 205 -1.56 7.04 8.05
N MET A 206 -0.39 7.20 7.44
CA MET A 206 0.72 6.27 7.66
C MET A 206 1.28 6.36 9.08
N ILE A 207 1.51 7.58 9.58
CA ILE A 207 1.95 7.80 10.97
C ILE A 207 0.93 7.23 11.96
N LYS A 208 -0.37 7.43 11.70
CA LYS A 208 -1.43 6.84 12.51
C LYS A 208 -1.34 5.31 12.54
N THR A 209 -1.13 4.65 11.40
CA THR A 209 -0.96 3.20 11.34
C THR A 209 0.26 2.75 12.16
N VAL A 210 1.40 3.43 12.02
CA VAL A 210 2.62 3.13 12.78
C VAL A 210 2.38 3.26 14.29
N VAL A 211 1.74 4.36 14.72
CA VAL A 211 1.43 4.60 16.13
C VAL A 211 0.48 3.55 16.68
N GLU A 212 -0.63 3.28 16.01
CA GLU A 212 -1.61 2.29 16.45
C GLU A 212 -1.00 0.88 16.56
N MET A 213 -0.25 0.45 15.55
CA MET A 213 0.40 -0.86 15.57
C MET A 213 1.47 -0.97 16.66
N ALA A 214 2.20 0.10 16.95
CA ALA A 214 3.23 0.09 18.00
C ALA A 214 2.63 0.18 19.42
N CYS A 215 1.70 1.12 19.64
CA CYS A 215 1.18 1.36 21.00
C CYS A 215 0.18 0.30 21.48
N LEU A 216 -0.59 -0.31 20.54
CA LEU A 216 -1.58 -1.34 20.85
C LEU A 216 -1.01 -2.77 20.81
N SER A 217 0.25 -2.96 20.45
CA SER A 217 0.92 -4.25 20.43
C SER A 217 2.13 -4.29 21.36
N LYS A 218 2.70 -5.49 21.53
CA LYS A 218 3.96 -5.69 22.28
C LYS A 218 5.22 -5.32 21.48
N HIS A 219 5.08 -5.07 20.18
CA HIS A 219 6.19 -4.85 19.26
C HIS A 219 6.75 -3.43 19.30
N SER A 220 7.97 -3.24 18.79
CA SER A 220 8.67 -1.97 18.89
C SER A 220 8.25 -0.98 17.78
N PRO A 221 8.35 0.33 18.04
CA PRO A 221 8.12 1.36 17.01
C PRO A 221 9.00 1.20 15.78
N GLU A 222 10.25 0.76 15.96
CA GLU A 222 11.21 0.55 14.85
C GLU A 222 10.71 -0.52 13.89
N MET A 223 10.13 -1.61 14.38
CA MET A 223 9.50 -2.63 13.53
C MET A 223 8.34 -2.03 12.72
N MET A 224 7.49 -1.21 13.34
CA MET A 224 6.37 -0.58 12.65
C MET A 224 6.83 0.41 11.57
N ILE A 225 7.91 1.15 11.85
CA ILE A 225 8.56 2.00 10.86
C ILE A 225 9.15 1.16 9.71
N ALA A 226 9.78 0.03 10.00
CA ALA A 226 10.30 -0.88 8.98
C ALA A 226 9.18 -1.41 8.07
N ALA A 227 8.01 -1.79 8.62
CA ALA A 227 6.84 -2.20 7.85
C ALA A 227 6.29 -1.07 6.96
N ALA A 228 6.39 0.19 7.40
CA ALA A 228 5.97 1.36 6.64
C ALA A 228 7.00 1.81 5.58
N THR A 229 8.26 1.36 5.65
CA THR A 229 9.37 1.84 4.81
C THR A 229 10.09 0.70 4.10
N GLY A 230 11.04 0.06 4.75
CA GLY A 230 11.93 -0.96 4.18
C GLY A 230 11.20 -2.17 3.60
N ASN A 231 10.22 -2.70 4.31
CA ASN A 231 9.43 -3.83 3.83
C ASN A 231 8.63 -3.46 2.57
N ASN A 232 8.00 -2.26 2.55
CA ASN A 232 7.36 -1.74 1.35
C ASN A 232 8.34 -1.68 0.18
N ALA A 233 9.53 -1.12 0.40
CA ALA A 233 10.55 -1.00 -0.63
C ALA A 233 11.02 -2.38 -1.16
N ASN A 234 11.14 -3.38 -0.30
CA ASN A 234 11.49 -4.74 -0.70
C ASN A 234 10.38 -5.39 -1.54
N VAL A 235 9.13 -5.32 -1.08
CA VAL A 235 7.96 -5.91 -1.77
C VAL A 235 7.78 -5.28 -3.16
N TYR A 236 7.88 -3.96 -3.26
CA TYR A 236 7.69 -3.24 -4.52
C TYR A 236 8.99 -2.98 -5.29
N LYS A 237 10.14 -3.51 -4.82
CA LYS A 237 11.46 -3.40 -5.46
C LYS A 237 11.88 -1.95 -5.73
N LEU A 238 11.61 -1.06 -4.77
CA LEU A 238 11.92 0.37 -4.87
C LEU A 238 13.34 0.68 -4.39
N ASN A 239 13.93 1.75 -4.93
CA ASN A 239 15.26 2.25 -4.50
C ASN A 239 15.16 3.24 -3.33
N THR A 240 14.17 3.12 -2.46
CA THR A 240 13.92 3.97 -1.29
C THR A 240 13.69 3.13 -0.03
N GLY A 241 13.24 3.71 1.06
CA GLY A 241 12.81 3.02 2.28
C GLY A 241 13.93 2.54 3.19
N PHE A 242 15.20 2.81 2.87
CA PHE A 242 16.37 2.43 3.65
C PHE A 242 17.38 3.58 3.77
N LEU A 243 17.85 3.85 4.98
CA LEU A 243 18.98 4.75 5.22
C LEU A 243 20.29 4.02 4.91
N LYS A 244 20.58 3.84 3.62
CA LYS A 244 21.73 3.11 3.12
C LYS A 244 22.37 3.83 1.94
N ARG A 245 23.72 3.84 1.89
CA ARG A 245 24.48 4.43 0.78
C ARG A 245 24.04 3.82 -0.56
N GLY A 246 23.77 4.66 -1.56
CA GLY A 246 23.30 4.25 -2.90
C GLY A 246 21.79 4.13 -3.05
N ARG A 247 21.02 4.36 -1.96
CA ARG A 247 19.55 4.49 -2.01
C ARG A 247 19.15 5.95 -2.24
N ALA A 248 17.91 6.16 -2.71
CA ALA A 248 17.33 7.50 -2.78
C ALA A 248 17.35 8.16 -1.41
N ALA A 249 17.69 9.44 -1.37
CA ALA A 249 17.74 10.21 -0.13
C ALA A 249 16.34 10.76 0.21
N ASP A 250 15.40 9.85 0.38
CA ASP A 250 14.03 10.11 0.83
C ASP A 250 14.01 9.92 2.34
N VAL A 251 14.01 11.03 3.08
CA VAL A 251 14.22 11.05 4.53
C VAL A 251 13.22 11.97 5.19
N ILE A 252 12.69 11.57 6.33
CA ILE A 252 11.96 12.45 7.24
C ILE A 252 12.75 12.64 8.53
N LEU A 253 12.65 13.83 9.12
CA LEU A 253 13.08 14.10 10.49
C LEU A 253 11.85 14.20 11.37
N ALA A 254 11.84 13.44 12.44
CA ALA A 254 10.73 13.42 13.39
C ALA A 254 11.23 13.57 14.82
N ASP A 255 10.38 14.16 15.66
CA ASP A 255 10.65 14.43 17.07
C ASP A 255 9.42 14.12 17.91
N ALA A 256 9.54 14.13 19.23
CA ALA A 256 8.38 14.08 20.12
C ALA A 256 7.48 15.32 19.91
N PRO A 257 6.16 15.17 19.95
CA PRO A 257 5.26 16.32 19.83
C PRO A 257 5.32 17.23 21.07
N LEU A 258 5.06 18.49 20.88
CA LEU A 258 5.01 19.46 22.00
C LEU A 258 3.91 19.08 22.98
N GLY A 259 4.27 18.98 24.27
CA GLY A 259 3.34 18.60 25.33
C GLY A 259 3.27 17.10 25.62
N SER A 260 3.90 16.25 24.81
CA SER A 260 4.06 14.84 25.16
C SER A 260 5.03 14.68 26.33
N SER A 261 4.86 13.61 27.11
CA SER A 261 5.85 13.15 28.10
C SER A 261 7.03 12.42 27.47
N ALA A 262 6.92 12.05 26.18
CA ALA A 262 7.99 11.41 25.42
C ALA A 262 9.11 12.42 25.10
N THR A 263 10.35 11.91 25.01
CA THR A 263 11.54 12.72 24.71
C THR A 263 12.06 12.48 23.29
N THR A 264 11.58 11.44 22.63
CA THR A 264 11.94 11.08 21.25
C THR A 264 10.69 10.74 20.44
N ALA A 265 10.81 10.77 19.10
CA ALA A 265 9.73 10.32 18.22
C ALA A 265 9.33 8.86 18.45
N LEU A 266 10.30 7.98 18.73
CA LEU A 266 10.04 6.56 19.00
C LEU A 266 9.27 6.36 20.30
N ASP A 267 9.65 7.07 21.37
CA ASP A 267 8.93 7.04 22.63
C ASP A 267 7.49 7.56 22.46
N ALA A 268 7.32 8.65 21.71
CA ALA A 268 6.00 9.21 21.40
C ALA A 268 5.11 8.17 20.70
N ILE A 269 5.63 7.52 19.66
CA ILE A 269 4.93 6.43 18.95
C ILE A 269 4.51 5.33 19.93
N LYS A 270 5.39 4.89 20.83
CA LYS A 270 5.08 3.84 21.81
C LYS A 270 4.03 4.26 22.83
N HIS A 271 4.01 5.53 23.21
CA HIS A 271 2.98 6.11 24.10
C HIS A 271 1.63 6.29 23.40
N GLY A 272 1.56 6.25 22.08
CA GLY A 272 0.36 6.53 21.30
C GLY A 272 0.24 8.00 20.85
N ASP A 273 1.28 8.79 21.08
CA ASP A 273 1.36 10.18 20.61
C ASP A 273 1.90 10.22 19.17
N TYR A 274 1.37 11.12 18.35
CA TYR A 274 1.82 11.26 16.97
C TYR A 274 3.12 12.05 16.93
N PRO A 275 4.22 11.49 16.38
CA PRO A 275 5.48 12.21 16.30
C PRO A 275 5.37 13.44 15.41
N ALA A 276 6.07 14.51 15.78
CA ALA A 276 6.17 15.72 14.98
C ALA A 276 7.07 15.49 13.76
N ILE A 277 6.53 15.64 12.55
CA ILE A 277 7.34 15.65 11.34
C ILE A 277 7.97 17.04 11.18
N ALA A 278 9.27 17.14 11.44
CA ALA A 278 10.00 18.40 11.41
C ALA A 278 10.51 18.76 10.00
N ALA A 279 10.82 17.75 9.17
CA ALA A 279 11.26 17.95 7.79
C ALA A 279 11.02 16.70 6.94
N ALA A 280 10.81 16.90 5.65
CA ALA A 280 10.76 15.84 4.64
C ALA A 280 11.69 16.19 3.46
N PHE A 281 12.40 15.19 2.99
CA PHE A 281 13.31 15.27 1.85
C PHE A 281 12.95 14.18 0.85
N THR A 282 13.01 14.48 -0.44
CA THR A 282 12.99 13.50 -1.52
C THR A 282 14.16 13.78 -2.45
N ASP A 283 14.89 12.73 -2.85
CA ASP A 283 16.13 12.83 -3.63
C ASP A 283 17.17 13.78 -3.00
N GLY A 284 17.18 13.90 -1.68
CA GLY A 284 18.05 14.82 -0.95
C GLY A 284 17.61 16.30 -1.00
N VAL A 285 16.52 16.62 -1.66
CA VAL A 285 15.99 17.98 -1.74
C VAL A 285 14.97 18.21 -0.62
N PRO A 286 15.14 19.25 0.22
CA PRO A 286 14.14 19.58 1.24
C PRO A 286 12.82 20.00 0.57
N ARG A 287 11.73 19.34 0.96
CA ARG A 287 10.38 19.62 0.45
C ARG A 287 9.54 20.36 1.47
N TYR A 288 9.74 20.03 2.72
CA TYR A 288 9.11 20.66 3.85
C TYR A 288 10.15 20.76 4.97
N VAL A 289 10.27 21.95 5.55
CA VAL A 289 11.11 22.22 6.73
C VAL A 289 10.29 23.10 7.67
N GLY A 290 10.09 22.62 8.88
CA GLY A 290 9.32 23.31 9.89
C GLY A 290 8.45 22.31 10.67
N ARG A 291 8.28 22.57 11.98
CA ARG A 291 7.50 21.68 12.81
C ARG A 291 6.03 21.74 12.42
N SER A 292 5.40 20.58 12.23
CA SER A 292 3.97 20.49 12.01
C SER A 292 3.23 21.09 13.22
N ARG A 293 2.13 21.82 12.97
CA ARG A 293 1.32 22.39 14.05
C ARG A 293 0.52 21.34 14.82
N ASN A 294 0.32 20.20 14.23
CA ASN A 294 -0.46 19.11 14.84
C ASN A 294 0.38 18.16 15.69
N THR A 295 1.67 18.43 15.76
CA THR A 295 2.62 17.53 16.40
C THR A 295 3.70 18.28 17.15
#